data_4a0a432fbbe830dd499bddd9bfdfad19
#
_entry.id   4a0a432fbbe830dd499bddd9bfdfad19
#
_cell.length_a   1.000
_cell.length_b   1.000
_cell.length_c   1.000
_cell.angle_alpha   90.00
_cell.angle_beta   90.00
_cell.angle_gamma   90.00
#
_symmetry.space_group_name_H-M   'P 1'
#
loop_
_entity.id
_entity.type
_entity.pdbx_description
1 polymer ?
#
loop_
_entity_poly.entity_id
_entity_poly.type
_entity_poly.pdbx_seq_one_letter_code
_entity_poly.pdbx_strand_id
1 'polypeptide(L)'
;MLLDRRQFMRLGLATTAATALGHVSTGRSADSGVRILAGPGQFVFVDRQGDPSRPITIYSYLPRQAKASEAPIVFVLHGHHRTAEGYRDDWAQHAEKYGFMVIAPRFDEASWDEADYSYRSIVDKDRRPVDPSRWSYSVIEHLFDAVKLATGNPNPRYLLYGFSEGGQFVHRLVLLLPEARYSRAVVGTPGWYTMPVLDIGYPYGLRGSPATASSLKHSLERDVVLLLGANDTDPRGKDVRQTPQALAQGAGRFERGQNFYRAAEKSAAELDARFGWRLATVAGAAHEPKKISPTAAKILMAR
;
A
#
# COMPACT_ATOMS: atom_id res chain seq x y z
N MET A 1 -65.89 -1.72 -50.13
CA MET A 1 -66.81 -0.60 -50.33
C MET A 1 -66.07 0.59 -49.70
N LEU A 2 -65.29 1.20 -50.53
CA LEU A 2 -65.43 2.37 -51.39
C LEU A 2 -65.60 3.67 -50.60
N LEU A 3 -64.61 4.53 -50.83
CA LEU A 3 -64.62 5.99 -51.05
C LEU A 3 -64.56 6.84 -49.75
N ASP A 4 -64.01 8.00 -49.75
CA ASP A 4 -63.17 8.80 -50.65
C ASP A 4 -62.60 10.02 -49.92
N ARG A 5 -61.43 10.40 -50.29
CA ARG A 5 -60.77 11.67 -50.56
C ARG A 5 -61.22 13.01 -49.95
N ARG A 6 -60.20 13.76 -49.66
CA ARG A 6 -59.92 15.19 -50.04
C ARG A 6 -60.14 16.23 -48.90
N GLN A 7 -59.03 16.78 -48.55
CA GLN A 7 -58.46 18.14 -48.74
C GLN A 7 -58.88 19.19 -47.70
N PHE A 8 -57.99 19.84 -47.06
CA PHE A 8 -57.52 21.18 -47.35
C PHE A 8 -56.32 21.60 -46.49
N MET A 9 -55.36 22.21 -47.20
CA MET A 9 -54.21 22.95 -46.60
C MET A 9 -54.69 24.12 -45.74
N ARG A 10 -54.01 24.39 -44.68
CA ARG A 10 -53.64 25.76 -44.25
C ARG A 10 -52.29 25.76 -43.55
N LEU A 11 -51.36 26.55 -44.07
CA LEU A 11 -50.09 26.94 -43.54
C LEU A 11 -50.30 27.65 -42.19
N GLY A 12 -49.53 27.26 -41.18
CA GLY A 12 -49.28 28.04 -39.99
C GLY A 12 -47.80 27.86 -39.58
N LEU A 13 -46.96 28.85 -39.90
CA LEU A 13 -45.61 28.94 -39.34
C LEU A 13 -45.73 29.12 -37.85
N ALA A 14 -45.25 28.14 -37.11
CA ALA A 14 -44.95 28.28 -35.68
C ALA A 14 -43.46 28.11 -35.51
N THR A 15 -42.78 29.23 -35.30
CA THR A 15 -41.40 29.30 -34.87
C THR A 15 -41.29 28.72 -33.44
N THR A 16 -40.81 27.49 -33.30
CA THR A 16 -40.42 26.92 -32.03
C THR A 16 -38.97 27.29 -31.73
N ALA A 17 -38.80 28.24 -30.79
CA ALA A 17 -37.51 28.50 -30.15
C ALA A 17 -37.10 27.27 -29.36
N ALA A 18 -36.09 26.57 -29.81
CA ALA A 18 -35.42 25.50 -29.06
C ALA A 18 -34.57 26.13 -27.95
N THR A 19 -35.10 26.19 -26.73
CA THR A 19 -34.34 26.46 -25.54
C THR A 19 -33.45 25.23 -25.27
N ALA A 20 -32.18 25.34 -25.60
CA ALA A 20 -31.15 24.39 -25.21
C ALA A 20 -30.99 24.50 -23.68
N LEU A 21 -31.66 23.64 -22.92
CA LEU A 21 -31.37 23.38 -21.53
C LEU A 21 -30.00 22.70 -21.50
N GLY A 22 -28.96 23.51 -21.31
CA GLY A 22 -27.65 23.01 -20.95
C GLY A 22 -27.78 22.24 -19.64
N HIS A 23 -27.62 20.93 -19.70
CA HIS A 23 -27.38 20.12 -18.51
C HIS A 23 -26.03 20.55 -17.95
N VAL A 24 -26.03 21.48 -17.01
CA VAL A 24 -24.91 21.70 -16.10
C VAL A 24 -24.86 20.46 -15.21
N SER A 25 -24.06 19.49 -15.61
CA SER A 25 -23.64 18.41 -14.75
C SER A 25 -22.86 19.05 -13.60
N THR A 26 -23.55 19.37 -12.51
CA THR A 26 -22.91 19.65 -11.23
C THR A 26 -22.35 18.34 -10.73
N GLY A 27 -21.18 17.96 -11.26
CA GLY A 27 -20.33 16.97 -10.65
C GLY A 27 -20.00 17.46 -9.23
N ARG A 28 -20.80 17.03 -8.27
CA ARG A 28 -20.45 17.13 -6.86
C ARG A 28 -19.15 16.32 -6.72
N SER A 29 -18.02 17.02 -6.75
CA SER A 29 -16.76 16.53 -6.25
C SER A 29 -17.06 16.05 -4.82
N ALA A 30 -17.14 14.75 -4.61
CA ALA A 30 -17.26 14.19 -3.28
C ALA A 30 -16.04 14.70 -2.54
N ASP A 31 -16.23 15.61 -1.57
CA ASP A 31 -15.15 16.13 -0.73
C ASP A 31 -14.52 14.92 -0.03
N SER A 32 -13.40 14.46 -0.53
CA SER A 32 -12.68 13.29 -0.02
C SER A 32 -12.05 13.55 1.34
N GLY A 33 -12.14 14.80 1.85
CA GLY A 33 -11.44 15.24 3.05
C GLY A 33 -9.90 15.25 2.91
N VAL A 34 -9.39 14.80 1.77
CA VAL A 34 -7.94 14.74 1.51
C VAL A 34 -7.43 16.12 1.10
N ARG A 35 -6.51 16.68 1.90
CA ARG A 35 -5.82 17.95 1.58
C ARG A 35 -4.32 17.75 1.74
N ILE A 36 -3.58 17.92 0.65
CA ILE A 36 -2.12 17.86 0.64
C ILE A 36 -1.59 19.27 0.38
N LEU A 37 -0.97 19.84 1.39
CA LEU A 37 -0.34 21.16 1.34
C LEU A 37 1.17 21.02 1.45
N ALA A 38 1.92 22.02 1.02
CA ALA A 38 3.37 22.07 1.18
C ALA A 38 3.76 22.04 2.67
N GLY A 39 4.81 21.31 2.99
CA GLY A 39 5.24 21.01 4.35
C GLY A 39 4.47 19.83 4.98
N PRO A 40 4.53 19.72 6.33
CA PRO A 40 3.81 18.68 7.06
C PRO A 40 2.31 18.95 7.06
N GLY A 41 1.52 17.89 6.86
CA GLY A 41 0.07 17.92 6.85
C GLY A 41 -0.53 16.72 7.58
N GLN A 42 -1.84 16.81 7.84
CA GLN A 42 -2.62 15.74 8.44
C GLN A 42 -4.06 15.84 7.95
N PHE A 43 -4.70 14.68 7.71
CA PHE A 43 -6.13 14.57 7.42
C PHE A 43 -6.67 13.21 7.88
N VAL A 44 -7.99 13.08 7.97
CA VAL A 44 -8.64 11.80 8.26
C VAL A 44 -9.16 11.22 6.95
N PHE A 45 -8.80 9.97 6.67
CA PHE A 45 -9.31 9.19 5.56
C PHE A 45 -10.39 8.23 6.04
N VAL A 46 -11.57 8.33 5.44
CA VAL A 46 -12.68 7.38 5.63
C VAL A 46 -12.75 6.48 4.40
N ASP A 47 -12.36 5.23 4.57
CA ASP A 47 -12.32 4.26 3.48
C ASP A 47 -13.73 3.76 3.13
N ARG A 48 -14.38 4.45 2.20
CA ARG A 48 -15.74 4.10 1.73
C ARG A 48 -15.78 2.90 0.79
N GLN A 49 -14.63 2.47 0.27
CA GLN A 49 -14.53 1.27 -0.58
C GLN A 49 -14.26 0.02 0.26
N GLY A 50 -13.68 0.19 1.47
CA GLY A 50 -13.36 -0.86 2.41
C GLY A 50 -14.25 -0.85 3.65
N ASP A 51 -13.75 -0.34 4.77
CA ASP A 51 -14.46 -0.25 6.04
C ASP A 51 -14.56 1.20 6.54
N PRO A 52 -15.67 1.90 6.24
CA PRO A 52 -15.84 3.30 6.64
C PRO A 52 -15.99 3.49 8.17
N SER A 53 -16.23 2.44 8.93
CA SER A 53 -16.32 2.49 10.40
C SER A 53 -14.95 2.61 11.09
N ARG A 54 -13.86 2.44 10.35
CA ARG A 54 -12.48 2.44 10.83
C ARG A 54 -11.66 3.57 10.18
N PRO A 55 -11.94 4.86 10.49
CA PRO A 55 -11.24 6.00 9.90
C PRO A 55 -9.76 5.96 10.26
N ILE A 56 -8.91 6.44 9.34
CA ILE A 56 -7.45 6.38 9.46
C ILE A 56 -6.90 7.81 9.41
N THR A 57 -6.11 8.18 10.42
CA THR A 57 -5.35 9.44 10.38
C THR A 57 -4.17 9.28 9.43
N ILE A 58 -4.06 10.19 8.48
CA ILE A 58 -2.97 10.22 7.50
C ILE A 58 -2.08 11.41 7.80
N TYR A 59 -0.80 11.16 7.98
CA TYR A 59 0.23 12.18 8.05
C TYR A 59 0.89 12.32 6.69
N SER A 60 1.00 13.54 6.18
CA SER A 60 1.57 13.80 4.86
C SER A 60 2.72 14.79 4.93
N TYR A 61 3.59 14.73 3.94
CA TYR A 61 4.61 15.76 3.71
C TYR A 61 4.77 15.97 2.22
N LEU A 62 4.66 17.22 1.79
CA LEU A 62 4.95 17.62 0.42
C LEU A 62 6.11 18.62 0.45
N PRO A 63 7.23 18.38 -0.25
CA PRO A 63 8.32 19.35 -0.34
C PRO A 63 7.83 20.73 -0.80
N ARG A 64 8.40 21.79 -0.24
CA ARG A 64 7.92 23.16 -0.49
C ARG A 64 7.96 23.57 -1.96
N GLN A 65 8.92 23.03 -2.71
CA GLN A 65 9.09 23.32 -4.14
C GLN A 65 8.42 22.30 -5.06
N ALA A 66 7.84 21.23 -4.50
CA ALA A 66 7.16 20.19 -5.28
C ALA A 66 5.69 20.55 -5.51
N LYS A 67 5.19 20.18 -6.69
CA LYS A 67 3.75 20.23 -6.97
C LYS A 67 3.12 18.89 -6.65
N ALA A 68 2.03 18.88 -5.90
CA ALA A 68 1.35 17.66 -5.52
C ALA A 68 0.87 16.84 -6.75
N SER A 69 0.53 17.52 -7.85
CA SER A 69 0.13 16.91 -9.12
C SER A 69 1.28 16.23 -9.90
N GLU A 70 2.53 16.44 -9.51
CA GLU A 70 3.70 15.92 -10.24
C GLU A 70 4.58 15.00 -9.38
N ALA A 71 4.57 15.21 -8.05
CA ALA A 71 5.44 14.50 -7.12
C ALA A 71 5.15 12.98 -7.09
N PRO A 72 6.17 12.11 -7.15
CA PRO A 72 5.99 10.69 -6.85
C PRO A 72 5.36 10.52 -5.46
N ILE A 73 4.47 9.55 -5.32
CA ILE A 73 3.76 9.26 -4.05
C ILE A 73 4.47 8.10 -3.37
N VAL A 74 4.94 8.31 -2.13
CA VAL A 74 5.60 7.30 -1.31
C VAL A 74 4.74 7.02 -0.09
N PHE A 75 4.22 5.80 0.02
CA PHE A 75 3.59 5.33 1.25
C PHE A 75 4.66 4.85 2.23
N VAL A 76 4.56 5.32 3.48
CA VAL A 76 5.49 5.00 4.56
C VAL A 76 4.73 4.37 5.73
N LEU A 77 4.90 3.06 5.94
CA LEU A 77 4.20 2.27 6.95
C LEU A 77 5.01 2.20 8.25
N HIS A 78 4.37 2.59 9.35
CA HIS A 78 4.95 2.61 10.70
C HIS A 78 5.19 1.21 11.27
N GLY A 79 6.06 1.14 12.28
CA GLY A 79 6.27 -0.05 13.10
C GLY A 79 5.23 -0.23 14.22
N HIS A 80 5.52 -1.13 15.16
CA HIS A 80 4.63 -1.55 16.25
C HIS A 80 4.09 -0.40 17.10
N HIS A 81 4.87 0.65 17.35
CA HIS A 81 4.46 1.78 18.18
C HIS A 81 3.48 2.76 17.51
N ARG A 82 3.02 2.50 16.31
CA ARG A 82 2.00 3.29 15.59
C ARG A 82 2.35 4.78 15.40
N THR A 83 3.64 5.13 15.42
CA THR A 83 4.15 6.51 15.36
C THR A 83 4.23 7.03 13.91
N ALA A 84 3.15 6.97 13.14
CA ALA A 84 3.12 7.38 11.74
C ALA A 84 3.58 8.84 11.53
N GLU A 85 3.25 9.75 12.47
CA GLU A 85 3.73 11.13 12.44
C GLU A 85 5.25 11.21 12.47
N GLY A 86 5.89 10.50 13.42
CA GLY A 86 7.35 10.46 13.51
C GLY A 86 8.01 9.86 12.26
N TYR A 87 7.36 8.86 11.63
CA TYR A 87 7.83 8.33 10.34
C TYR A 87 7.73 9.38 9.24
N ARG A 88 6.62 10.14 9.15
CA ARG A 88 6.48 11.26 8.22
C ARG A 88 7.61 12.28 8.43
N ASP A 89 7.92 12.65 9.69
CA ASP A 89 8.94 13.63 10.02
C ASP A 89 10.35 13.14 9.68
N ASP A 90 10.67 11.88 9.99
CA ASP A 90 11.94 11.26 9.64
C ASP A 90 12.14 11.19 8.10
N TRP A 91 11.04 11.06 7.33
CA TRP A 91 11.07 11.00 5.88
C TRP A 91 11.03 12.38 5.19
N ALA A 92 10.69 13.45 5.90
CA ALA A 92 10.59 14.80 5.34
C ALA A 92 11.89 15.26 4.67
N GLN A 93 13.05 15.02 5.30
CA GLN A 93 14.36 15.35 4.73
C GLN A 93 14.67 14.59 3.42
N HIS A 94 14.19 13.35 3.31
CA HIS A 94 14.34 12.54 2.10
C HIS A 94 13.39 13.03 1.00
N ALA A 95 12.17 13.42 1.38
CA ALA A 95 11.20 14.03 0.49
C ALA A 95 11.76 15.34 -0.12
N GLU A 96 12.32 16.22 0.69
CA GLU A 96 12.98 17.46 0.21
C GLU A 96 14.13 17.13 -0.76
N LYS A 97 14.96 16.14 -0.43
CA LYS A 97 16.11 15.76 -1.25
C LYS A 97 15.73 15.20 -2.61
N TYR A 98 14.65 14.41 -2.68
CA TYR A 98 14.31 13.63 -3.87
C TYR A 98 13.02 14.09 -4.56
N GLY A 99 12.28 15.03 -4.00
CA GLY A 99 11.09 15.63 -4.62
C GLY A 99 9.84 14.75 -4.60
N PHE A 100 9.67 13.82 -3.66
CA PHE A 100 8.49 12.99 -3.54
C PHE A 100 7.54 13.43 -2.40
N MET A 101 6.28 13.03 -2.49
CA MET A 101 5.28 13.21 -1.46
C MET A 101 5.28 12.00 -0.51
N VAL A 102 5.29 12.25 0.80
CA VAL A 102 5.12 11.21 1.84
C VAL A 102 3.66 11.12 2.23
N ILE A 103 3.14 9.89 2.28
CA ILE A 103 1.83 9.52 2.82
C ILE A 103 2.04 8.45 3.88
N ALA A 104 1.84 8.78 5.14
CA ALA A 104 2.04 7.89 6.28
C ALA A 104 0.71 7.64 7.00
N PRO A 105 -0.02 6.57 6.66
CA PRO A 105 -1.26 6.20 7.33
C PRO A 105 -0.96 5.67 8.75
N ARG A 106 -1.75 6.11 9.74
CA ARG A 106 -1.74 5.59 11.10
C ARG A 106 -2.86 4.58 11.28
N PHE A 107 -2.53 3.31 11.26
CA PHE A 107 -3.43 2.24 11.67
C PHE A 107 -3.48 2.22 13.20
N ASP A 108 -4.42 2.94 13.77
CA ASP A 108 -4.59 3.11 15.22
C ASP A 108 -4.89 1.77 15.90
N GLU A 109 -4.22 1.48 17.03
CA GLU A 109 -4.34 0.19 17.72
C GLU A 109 -5.76 -0.09 18.23
N ALA A 110 -6.52 0.95 18.59
CA ALA A 110 -7.91 0.80 19.03
C ALA A 110 -8.85 0.30 17.91
N SER A 111 -8.55 0.67 16.66
CA SER A 111 -9.34 0.28 15.48
C SER A 111 -8.70 -0.85 14.68
N TRP A 112 -7.37 -0.96 14.74
CA TRP A 112 -6.56 -1.93 14.00
C TRP A 112 -5.55 -2.56 14.95
N ASP A 113 -5.94 -3.64 15.64
CA ASP A 113 -4.99 -4.35 16.50
C ASP A 113 -3.76 -4.84 15.72
N GLU A 114 -2.74 -5.39 16.41
CA GLU A 114 -1.52 -5.87 15.77
C GLU A 114 -1.82 -6.86 14.62
N ALA A 115 -2.75 -7.77 14.87
CA ALA A 115 -3.09 -8.80 13.91
C ALA A 115 -3.82 -8.21 12.69
N ASP A 116 -4.81 -7.32 12.90
CA ASP A 116 -5.57 -6.68 11.82
C ASP A 116 -4.69 -5.77 10.96
N TYR A 117 -3.75 -5.06 11.58
CA TYR A 117 -2.79 -4.27 10.83
C TYR A 117 -1.88 -5.15 9.98
N SER A 118 -1.25 -6.15 10.57
CA SER A 118 -0.09 -6.77 9.93
C SER A 118 -0.36 -8.12 9.25
N TYR A 119 -1.31 -8.97 9.71
CA TYR A 119 -1.47 -10.31 9.13
C TYR A 119 -2.87 -10.92 9.14
N ARG A 120 -3.81 -10.47 9.99
CA ARG A 120 -5.14 -11.11 10.11
C ARG A 120 -6.20 -10.50 9.21
N SER A 121 -5.97 -9.35 8.57
CA SER A 121 -7.02 -8.64 7.83
C SER A 121 -7.68 -9.47 6.72
N ILE A 122 -7.08 -10.57 6.27
CA ILE A 122 -7.65 -11.46 5.25
C ILE A 122 -8.67 -12.46 5.80
N VAL A 123 -8.74 -12.64 7.12
CA VAL A 123 -9.72 -13.49 7.80
C VAL A 123 -10.28 -12.77 9.02
N ASP A 124 -11.53 -13.04 9.36
CA ASP A 124 -12.14 -12.54 10.60
C ASP A 124 -11.68 -13.33 11.84
N LYS A 125 -12.21 -12.97 13.02
CA LYS A 125 -11.92 -13.65 14.29
C LYS A 125 -12.32 -15.13 14.28
N ASP A 126 -13.30 -15.49 13.45
CA ASP A 126 -13.79 -16.86 13.29
C ASP A 126 -13.05 -17.61 12.16
N ARG A 127 -11.96 -17.01 11.62
CA ARG A 127 -11.14 -17.51 10.51
C ARG A 127 -11.89 -17.66 9.18
N ARG A 128 -12.98 -16.90 9.00
CA ARG A 128 -13.68 -16.83 7.72
C ARG A 128 -12.98 -15.79 6.83
N PRO A 129 -12.94 -16.02 5.51
CA PRO A 129 -12.40 -15.04 4.59
C PRO A 129 -13.10 -13.68 4.68
N VAL A 130 -12.33 -12.62 4.76
CA VAL A 130 -12.81 -11.22 4.68
C VAL A 130 -12.73 -10.78 3.22
N ASP A 131 -13.71 -9.99 2.78
CA ASP A 131 -13.71 -9.39 1.46
C ASP A 131 -12.39 -8.62 1.23
N PRO A 132 -11.68 -8.87 0.11
CA PRO A 132 -10.39 -8.23 -0.16
C PRO A 132 -10.43 -6.70 -0.10
N SER A 133 -11.55 -6.06 -0.45
CA SER A 133 -11.69 -4.59 -0.33
C SER A 133 -11.54 -4.08 1.11
N ARG A 134 -11.82 -4.92 2.09
CA ARG A 134 -11.78 -4.58 3.53
C ARG A 134 -10.45 -4.92 4.21
N TRP A 135 -9.48 -5.45 3.48
CA TRP A 135 -8.16 -5.74 4.04
C TRP A 135 -7.40 -4.46 4.38
N SER A 136 -6.59 -4.51 5.42
CA SER A 136 -5.68 -3.40 5.73
C SER A 136 -4.77 -3.03 4.55
N TYR A 137 -4.41 -4.00 3.73
CA TYR A 137 -3.59 -3.81 2.53
C TYR A 137 -4.32 -2.99 1.45
N SER A 138 -5.61 -3.22 1.26
CA SER A 138 -6.43 -2.52 0.26
C SER A 138 -6.69 -1.06 0.59
N VAL A 139 -6.59 -0.70 1.87
CA VAL A 139 -6.62 0.72 2.31
C VAL A 139 -5.57 1.55 1.56
N ILE A 140 -4.40 0.97 1.26
CA ILE A 140 -3.33 1.69 0.53
C ILE A 140 -3.77 2.02 -0.89
N GLU A 141 -4.46 1.09 -1.57
CA GLU A 141 -4.99 1.29 -2.92
C GLU A 141 -6.09 2.36 -2.93
N HIS A 142 -7.04 2.29 -1.99
CA HIS A 142 -8.14 3.26 -1.89
C HIS A 142 -7.62 4.66 -1.52
N LEU A 143 -6.65 4.73 -0.61
CA LEU A 143 -6.01 5.99 -0.23
C LEU A 143 -5.19 6.57 -1.39
N PHE A 144 -4.54 5.73 -2.20
CA PHE A 144 -3.84 6.17 -3.40
C PHE A 144 -4.80 6.85 -4.38
N ASP A 145 -5.96 6.27 -4.63
CA ASP A 145 -6.99 6.88 -5.49
C ASP A 145 -7.50 8.21 -4.92
N ALA A 146 -7.73 8.27 -3.60
CA ALA A 146 -8.16 9.50 -2.93
C ALA A 146 -7.10 10.62 -3.02
N VAL A 147 -5.82 10.29 -2.83
CA VAL A 147 -4.70 11.23 -2.97
C VAL A 147 -4.58 11.71 -4.42
N LYS A 148 -4.65 10.82 -5.40
CA LYS A 148 -4.63 11.18 -6.83
C LYS A 148 -5.76 12.13 -7.20
N LEU A 149 -6.98 11.81 -6.76
CA LEU A 149 -8.15 12.64 -7.04
C LEU A 149 -7.98 14.05 -6.43
N ALA A 150 -7.54 14.13 -5.17
CA ALA A 150 -7.37 15.40 -4.46
C ALA A 150 -6.25 16.28 -5.00
N THR A 151 -5.21 15.68 -5.58
CA THR A 151 -4.02 16.40 -6.06
C THR A 151 -3.96 16.56 -7.58
N GLY A 152 -4.84 15.89 -8.33
CA GLY A 152 -4.74 15.80 -9.79
C GLY A 152 -3.51 15.03 -10.27
N ASN A 153 -2.90 14.18 -9.42
CA ASN A 153 -1.67 13.46 -9.74
C ASN A 153 -1.95 12.31 -10.74
N PRO A 154 -1.35 12.32 -11.94
CA PRO A 154 -1.60 11.32 -12.98
C PRO A 154 -0.84 10.02 -12.79
N ASN A 155 0.13 9.95 -11.84
CA ASN A 155 0.98 8.78 -11.67
C ASN A 155 0.14 7.50 -11.52
N PRO A 156 0.37 6.46 -12.34
CA PRO A 156 -0.39 5.22 -12.28
C PRO A 156 0.05 4.31 -11.13
N ARG A 157 1.20 4.59 -10.52
CA ARG A 157 1.83 3.76 -9.48
C ARG A 157 2.40 4.61 -8.35
N TYR A 158 2.49 4.01 -7.18
CA TYR A 158 3.12 4.59 -5.99
C TYR A 158 4.40 3.82 -5.62
N LEU A 159 5.17 4.35 -4.69
CA LEU A 159 6.31 3.71 -4.05
C LEU A 159 5.92 3.32 -2.63
N LEU A 160 6.41 2.18 -2.14
CA LEU A 160 5.97 1.60 -0.88
C LEU A 160 7.16 1.26 0.02
N TYR A 161 7.10 1.71 1.27
CA TYR A 161 8.07 1.38 2.31
C TYR A 161 7.38 1.03 3.61
N GLY A 162 7.93 0.07 4.34
CA GLY A 162 7.55 -0.19 5.72
C GLY A 162 8.73 -0.70 6.52
N PHE A 163 8.77 -0.35 7.80
CA PHE A 163 9.83 -0.76 8.72
C PHE A 163 9.25 -1.59 9.86
N SER A 164 9.96 -2.65 10.26
CA SER A 164 9.55 -3.51 11.37
C SER A 164 8.16 -4.12 11.12
N GLU A 165 7.13 -3.80 11.91
CA GLU A 165 5.77 -4.24 11.64
C GLU A 165 5.23 -3.67 10.32
N GLY A 166 5.61 -2.42 9.94
CA GLY A 166 5.32 -1.89 8.61
C GLY A 166 5.98 -2.71 7.50
N GLY A 167 7.17 -3.26 7.73
CA GLY A 167 7.81 -4.24 6.84
C GLY A 167 7.02 -5.55 6.77
N GLN A 168 6.43 -5.97 7.92
CA GLN A 168 5.52 -7.12 7.94
C GLN A 168 4.26 -6.85 7.12
N PHE A 169 3.72 -5.63 7.16
CA PHE A 169 2.62 -5.20 6.32
C PHE A 169 2.99 -5.26 4.84
N VAL A 170 4.10 -4.62 4.47
CA VAL A 170 4.51 -4.47 3.06
C VAL A 170 4.75 -5.82 2.39
N HIS A 171 5.50 -6.75 3.01
CA HIS A 171 5.74 -8.04 2.34
C HIS A 171 4.47 -8.87 2.18
N ARG A 172 3.50 -8.75 3.10
CA ARG A 172 2.21 -9.43 2.95
C ARG A 172 1.32 -8.76 1.92
N LEU A 173 1.31 -7.44 1.84
CA LEU A 173 0.67 -6.73 0.72
C LEU A 173 1.21 -7.25 -0.62
N VAL A 174 2.53 -7.36 -0.76
CA VAL A 174 3.17 -7.90 -1.96
C VAL A 174 2.71 -9.32 -2.29
N LEU A 175 2.61 -10.19 -1.29
CA LEU A 175 2.27 -11.61 -1.49
C LEU A 175 0.76 -11.86 -1.66
N LEU A 176 -0.11 -11.03 -1.07
CA LEU A 176 -1.55 -11.27 -0.98
C LEU A 176 -2.38 -10.35 -1.88
N LEU A 177 -1.81 -9.23 -2.34
CA LEU A 177 -2.46 -8.28 -3.24
C LEU A 177 -1.63 -8.11 -4.53
N PRO A 178 -1.61 -9.13 -5.41
CA PRO A 178 -0.72 -9.16 -6.58
C PRO A 178 -0.95 -7.98 -7.53
N GLU A 179 -2.17 -7.45 -7.60
CA GLU A 179 -2.54 -6.31 -8.46
C GLU A 179 -2.23 -4.94 -7.83
N ALA A 180 -1.60 -4.89 -6.64
CA ALA A 180 -1.24 -3.62 -6.01
C ALA A 180 -0.36 -2.75 -6.91
N ARG A 181 -0.67 -1.46 -6.94
CA ARG A 181 -0.12 -0.50 -7.92
C ARG A 181 1.23 0.11 -7.50
N TYR A 182 2.00 -0.54 -6.64
CA TYR A 182 3.36 -0.06 -6.38
C TYR A 182 4.27 -0.30 -7.60
N SER A 183 5.18 0.64 -7.87
CA SER A 183 6.26 0.46 -8.84
C SER A 183 7.47 -0.23 -8.22
N ARG A 184 7.78 0.08 -6.98
CA ARG A 184 8.83 -0.53 -6.16
C ARG A 184 8.41 -0.57 -4.70
N ALA A 185 8.68 -1.69 -4.02
CA ALA A 185 8.47 -1.83 -2.59
C ALA A 185 9.78 -2.09 -1.86
N VAL A 186 9.96 -1.46 -0.69
CA VAL A 186 11.09 -1.72 0.22
C VAL A 186 10.56 -2.26 1.54
N VAL A 187 10.95 -3.49 1.85
CA VAL A 187 10.58 -4.23 3.05
C VAL A 187 11.70 -4.08 4.08
N GLY A 188 11.53 -3.19 5.05
CA GLY A 188 12.56 -2.85 6.05
C GLY A 188 12.46 -3.72 7.30
N THR A 189 13.44 -4.57 7.53
CA THR A 189 13.67 -5.36 8.78
C THR A 189 12.42 -5.87 9.52
N PRO A 190 11.53 -6.68 8.89
CA PRO A 190 10.42 -7.34 9.58
C PRO A 190 10.86 -8.18 10.76
N GLY A 191 10.03 -8.25 11.80
CA GLY A 191 10.30 -9.10 12.97
C GLY A 191 10.14 -10.60 12.67
N TRP A 192 9.26 -10.94 11.74
CA TRP A 192 8.96 -12.29 11.22
C TRP A 192 8.21 -12.19 9.90
N TYR A 193 8.07 -13.30 9.18
CA TYR A 193 7.60 -13.29 7.81
C TYR A 193 6.44 -14.28 7.56
N THR A 194 5.60 -13.97 6.58
CA THR A 194 4.84 -14.96 5.83
C THR A 194 5.76 -15.47 4.74
N MET A 195 6.29 -16.67 4.91
CA MET A 195 7.20 -17.27 3.93
C MET A 195 6.50 -17.44 2.58
N PRO A 196 7.16 -17.15 1.46
CA PRO A 196 6.57 -17.21 0.12
C PRO A 196 6.48 -18.64 -0.39
N VAL A 197 5.85 -19.50 0.37
CA VAL A 197 5.68 -20.94 0.10
C VAL A 197 4.23 -21.35 0.37
N LEU A 198 3.68 -22.25 -0.45
CA LEU A 198 2.27 -22.64 -0.42
C LEU A 198 1.95 -23.82 0.51
N ASP A 199 2.95 -24.46 1.08
CA ASP A 199 2.83 -25.64 1.96
C ASP A 199 2.88 -25.33 3.45
N ILE A 200 3.32 -24.12 3.84
CA ILE A 200 3.31 -23.65 5.22
C ILE A 200 2.01 -22.88 5.49
N GLY A 201 1.36 -23.18 6.63
CA GLY A 201 0.10 -22.53 7.03
C GLY A 201 0.24 -21.03 7.29
N TYR A 202 -0.75 -20.26 6.85
CA TYR A 202 -0.88 -18.84 7.16
C TYR A 202 -1.05 -18.62 8.68
N PRO A 203 -0.41 -17.64 9.32
CA PRO A 203 0.29 -16.51 8.69
C PRO A 203 1.81 -16.71 8.48
N TYR A 204 2.36 -17.88 8.75
CA TYR A 204 3.81 -18.11 8.59
C TYR A 204 4.22 -18.56 7.19
N GLY A 205 3.27 -18.95 6.35
CA GLY A 205 3.37 -19.24 4.93
C GLY A 205 2.04 -18.92 4.26
N LEU A 206 1.81 -19.41 3.05
CA LEU A 206 0.67 -19.02 2.23
C LEU A 206 -0.49 -20.05 2.19
N ARG A 207 -0.31 -21.25 2.75
CA ARG A 207 -1.38 -22.26 2.77
C ARG A 207 -2.58 -21.78 3.58
N GLY A 208 -3.76 -21.79 2.96
CA GLY A 208 -5.01 -21.31 3.57
C GLY A 208 -5.20 -19.79 3.49
N SER A 209 -4.31 -19.08 2.76
CA SER A 209 -4.55 -17.72 2.28
C SER A 209 -5.12 -17.76 0.85
N PRO A 210 -5.56 -16.64 0.28
CA PRO A 210 -6.01 -16.58 -1.12
C PRO A 210 -4.88 -16.67 -2.16
N ALA A 211 -3.61 -16.71 -1.74
CA ALA A 211 -2.48 -16.83 -2.65
C ALA A 211 -2.50 -18.17 -3.41
N THR A 212 -2.20 -18.09 -4.69
CA THR A 212 -2.06 -19.22 -5.62
C THR A 212 -0.65 -19.28 -6.18
N ALA A 213 -0.28 -20.35 -6.86
CA ALA A 213 1.00 -20.43 -7.57
C ALA A 213 1.17 -19.29 -8.59
N SER A 214 0.10 -18.95 -9.31
CA SER A 214 0.11 -17.84 -10.28
C SER A 214 0.30 -16.47 -9.62
N SER A 215 -0.44 -16.18 -8.55
CA SER A 215 -0.28 -14.91 -7.83
C SER A 215 1.07 -14.79 -7.14
N LEU A 216 1.60 -15.89 -6.58
CA LEU A 216 2.93 -15.93 -6.01
C LEU A 216 4.00 -15.69 -7.08
N LYS A 217 3.92 -16.35 -8.24
CA LYS A 217 4.80 -16.12 -9.39
C LYS A 217 4.81 -14.63 -9.73
N HIS A 218 3.65 -14.01 -9.93
CA HIS A 218 3.55 -12.58 -10.22
C HIS A 218 4.21 -11.71 -9.15
N SER A 219 3.98 -11.99 -7.86
CA SER A 219 4.60 -11.26 -6.74
C SER A 219 6.12 -11.35 -6.74
N LEU A 220 6.66 -12.53 -7.06
CA LEU A 220 8.12 -12.77 -7.11
C LEU A 220 8.81 -12.06 -8.30
N GLU A 221 8.07 -11.74 -9.34
CA GLU A 221 8.57 -10.99 -10.51
C GLU A 221 8.60 -9.47 -10.32
N ARG A 222 7.94 -8.94 -9.26
CA ARG A 222 7.84 -7.50 -8.97
C ARG A 222 9.16 -6.93 -8.42
N ASP A 223 9.32 -5.61 -8.53
CA ASP A 223 10.47 -4.90 -7.96
C ASP A 223 10.31 -4.72 -6.46
N VAL A 224 10.90 -5.61 -5.69
CA VAL A 224 10.89 -5.61 -4.23
C VAL A 224 12.32 -5.65 -3.70
N VAL A 225 12.61 -4.81 -2.70
CA VAL A 225 13.90 -4.84 -2.02
C VAL A 225 13.69 -5.18 -0.55
N LEU A 226 14.24 -6.29 -0.11
CA LEU A 226 14.37 -6.61 1.30
C LEU A 226 15.59 -5.86 1.85
N LEU A 227 15.36 -4.92 2.76
CA LEU A 227 16.41 -4.07 3.33
C LEU A 227 16.61 -4.40 4.82
N LEU A 228 17.78 -4.91 5.17
CA LEU A 228 18.09 -5.38 6.53
C LEU A 228 19.17 -4.53 7.18
N GLY A 229 19.05 -4.29 8.48
CA GLY A 229 20.15 -3.77 9.29
C GLY A 229 21.17 -4.88 9.56
N ALA A 230 22.44 -4.68 9.17
CA ALA A 230 23.47 -5.72 9.32
C ALA A 230 23.73 -6.13 10.78
N ASN A 231 23.44 -5.25 11.74
CA ASN A 231 23.60 -5.49 13.18
C ASN A 231 22.27 -5.82 13.89
N ASP A 232 21.15 -6.03 13.17
CA ASP A 232 19.85 -6.45 13.77
C ASP A 232 19.84 -7.97 14.02
N THR A 233 20.81 -8.43 14.75
CA THR A 233 21.13 -9.86 14.96
C THR A 233 20.72 -10.40 16.33
N ASP A 234 20.27 -9.54 17.26
CA ASP A 234 19.91 -9.96 18.62
C ASP A 234 18.67 -10.87 18.62
N PRO A 235 18.80 -12.15 19.02
CA PRO A 235 17.67 -13.10 19.01
C PRO A 235 16.66 -12.83 20.14
N ARG A 236 17.04 -12.07 21.15
CA ARG A 236 16.20 -11.67 22.29
C ARG A 236 15.92 -10.16 22.32
N GLY A 237 16.21 -9.48 21.23
CA GLY A 237 15.92 -8.06 21.09
C GLY A 237 14.44 -7.78 21.37
N LYS A 238 14.15 -6.56 21.84
CA LYS A 238 12.78 -6.13 22.11
C LYS A 238 11.89 -6.41 20.91
N ASP A 239 10.71 -6.95 21.15
CA ASP A 239 9.67 -7.25 20.15
C ASP A 239 10.08 -8.32 19.09
N VAL A 240 11.11 -9.13 19.36
CA VAL A 240 11.44 -10.30 18.54
C VAL A 240 10.51 -11.46 18.90
N ARG A 241 9.66 -11.85 17.94
CA ARG A 241 8.68 -12.94 18.15
C ARG A 241 9.36 -14.27 18.44
N GLN A 242 8.94 -14.95 19.51
CA GLN A 242 9.55 -16.18 20.02
C GLN A 242 8.70 -17.44 19.82
N THR A 243 7.68 -17.40 18.95
CA THR A 243 6.89 -18.59 18.64
C THR A 243 7.75 -19.63 17.89
N PRO A 244 7.48 -20.94 18.04
CA PRO A 244 8.24 -21.99 17.33
C PRO A 244 8.34 -21.75 15.82
N GLN A 245 7.26 -21.27 15.20
CA GLN A 245 7.22 -20.97 13.77
C GLN A 245 8.09 -19.78 13.38
N ALA A 246 8.17 -18.75 14.24
CA ALA A 246 9.06 -17.62 14.01
C ALA A 246 10.54 -17.99 14.22
N LEU A 247 10.82 -18.84 15.22
CA LEU A 247 12.16 -19.38 15.47
C LEU A 247 12.64 -20.29 14.32
N ALA A 248 11.73 -21.03 13.70
CA ALA A 248 12.05 -21.83 12.51
C ALA A 248 12.46 -20.97 11.28
N GLN A 249 12.14 -19.66 11.28
CA GLN A 249 12.60 -18.74 10.25
C GLN A 249 14.03 -18.22 10.50
N GLY A 250 14.55 -18.34 11.72
CA GLY A 250 15.85 -17.87 12.16
C GLY A 250 15.82 -17.29 13.58
N ALA A 251 16.96 -17.19 14.23
CA ALA A 251 17.07 -16.75 15.61
C ALA A 251 16.67 -15.27 15.78
N GLY A 252 17.15 -14.38 14.91
CA GLY A 252 16.90 -12.93 14.94
C GLY A 252 16.38 -12.38 13.61
N ARG A 253 16.06 -11.08 13.60
CA ARG A 253 15.44 -10.41 12.42
C ARG A 253 16.32 -10.50 11.18
N PHE A 254 17.63 -10.33 11.31
CA PHE A 254 18.57 -10.38 10.21
C PHE A 254 18.57 -11.76 9.55
N GLU A 255 18.74 -12.82 10.33
CA GLU A 255 18.73 -14.20 9.82
C GLU A 255 17.38 -14.57 9.20
N ARG A 256 16.26 -14.20 9.85
CA ARG A 256 14.91 -14.40 9.30
C ARG A 256 14.74 -13.75 7.94
N GLY A 257 15.26 -12.53 7.78
CA GLY A 257 15.24 -11.81 6.51
C GLY A 257 16.03 -12.53 5.43
N GLN A 258 17.23 -13.01 5.74
CA GLN A 258 18.04 -13.78 4.80
C GLN A 258 17.33 -15.10 4.38
N ASN A 259 16.72 -15.79 5.34
CA ASN A 259 16.00 -17.03 5.08
C ASN A 259 14.72 -16.78 4.25
N PHE A 260 14.01 -15.68 4.51
CA PHE A 260 12.86 -15.25 3.71
C PHE A 260 13.28 -14.98 2.25
N TYR A 261 14.37 -14.26 2.04
CA TYR A 261 14.88 -13.97 0.69
C TYR A 261 15.26 -15.26 -0.06
N ARG A 262 16.01 -16.17 0.60
CA ARG A 262 16.36 -17.47 0.01
C ARG A 262 15.15 -18.33 -0.32
N ALA A 263 14.12 -18.31 0.53
CA ALA A 263 12.87 -19.01 0.25
C ALA A 263 12.14 -18.40 -0.96
N ALA A 264 12.15 -17.08 -1.10
CA ALA A 264 11.57 -16.40 -2.25
C ALA A 264 12.30 -16.75 -3.55
N GLU A 265 13.64 -16.76 -3.54
CA GLU A 265 14.46 -17.16 -4.67
C GLU A 265 14.20 -18.62 -5.08
N LYS A 266 14.11 -19.52 -4.11
CA LYS A 266 13.76 -20.93 -4.34
C LYS A 266 12.37 -21.07 -4.96
N SER A 267 11.36 -20.42 -4.39
CA SER A 267 9.99 -20.46 -4.91
C SER A 267 9.89 -19.86 -6.33
N ALA A 268 10.68 -18.84 -6.63
CA ALA A 268 10.75 -18.30 -7.99
C ALA A 268 11.29 -19.32 -8.99
N ALA A 269 12.34 -20.05 -8.64
CA ALA A 269 12.91 -21.11 -9.47
C ALA A 269 11.89 -22.28 -9.66
N GLU A 270 11.21 -22.70 -8.60
CA GLU A 270 10.21 -23.78 -8.66
C GLU A 270 8.97 -23.41 -9.49
N LEU A 271 8.64 -22.12 -9.57
CA LEU A 271 7.50 -21.60 -10.35
C LEU A 271 7.90 -21.11 -11.75
N ASP A 272 9.16 -21.29 -12.14
CA ASP A 272 9.69 -20.70 -13.38
C ASP A 272 9.36 -19.19 -13.51
N ALA A 273 9.65 -18.45 -12.44
CA ALA A 273 9.44 -17.00 -12.35
C ALA A 273 10.75 -16.26 -12.56
N ARG A 274 10.68 -15.13 -13.29
CA ARG A 274 11.79 -14.18 -13.31
C ARG A 274 11.90 -13.50 -11.94
N PHE A 275 12.90 -13.87 -11.15
CA PHE A 275 13.04 -13.32 -9.80
C PHE A 275 13.39 -11.83 -9.83
N GLY A 276 12.48 -10.97 -9.37
CA GLY A 276 12.61 -9.52 -9.38
C GLY A 276 13.06 -8.93 -8.03
N TRP A 277 13.15 -9.74 -6.98
CA TRP A 277 13.51 -9.26 -5.65
C TRP A 277 15.00 -9.10 -5.47
N ARG A 278 15.37 -8.20 -4.57
CA ARG A 278 16.77 -7.94 -4.21
C ARG A 278 16.91 -7.90 -2.69
N LEU A 279 18.07 -8.36 -2.20
CA LEU A 279 18.46 -8.22 -0.80
C LEU A 279 19.52 -7.12 -0.69
N ALA A 280 19.31 -6.19 0.23
CA ALA A 280 20.25 -5.14 0.57
C ALA A 280 20.43 -5.06 2.09
N THR A 281 21.61 -4.63 2.53
CA THR A 281 21.94 -4.46 3.95
C THR A 281 22.47 -3.07 4.23
N VAL A 282 22.19 -2.56 5.43
CA VAL A 282 22.74 -1.29 5.92
C VAL A 282 23.80 -1.61 6.97
N ALA A 283 25.04 -1.37 6.64
CA ALA A 283 26.18 -1.59 7.54
C ALA A 283 26.04 -0.74 8.80
N GLY A 284 26.33 -1.32 9.97
CA GLY A 284 26.27 -0.65 11.27
C GLY A 284 24.87 -0.32 11.80
N ALA A 285 23.80 -0.63 11.05
CA ALA A 285 22.43 -0.44 11.49
C ALA A 285 21.94 -1.69 12.25
N ALA A 286 21.40 -1.51 13.43
CA ALA A 286 20.57 -2.48 14.13
C ALA A 286 19.09 -2.25 13.78
N HIS A 287 18.15 -2.46 14.75
CA HIS A 287 16.73 -2.20 14.52
C HIS A 287 16.37 -0.71 14.66
N GLU A 288 16.93 0.12 13.77
CA GLU A 288 16.93 1.58 13.88
C GLU A 288 16.33 2.23 12.62
N PRO A 289 15.06 2.70 12.62
CA PRO A 289 14.40 3.23 11.44
C PRO A 289 15.16 4.40 10.80
N LYS A 290 15.77 5.28 11.61
CA LYS A 290 16.54 6.45 11.14
C LYS A 290 17.82 6.09 10.41
N LYS A 291 18.43 4.94 10.71
CA LYS A 291 19.60 4.44 9.97
C LYS A 291 19.21 3.70 8.69
N ILE A 292 18.01 3.16 8.62
CA ILE A 292 17.50 2.40 7.48
C ILE A 292 16.86 3.32 6.42
N SER A 293 16.12 4.35 6.84
CA SER A 293 15.35 5.21 5.93
C SER A 293 16.17 5.93 4.84
N PRO A 294 17.43 6.38 5.06
CA PRO A 294 18.21 7.00 4.00
C PRO A 294 18.49 6.06 2.82
N THR A 295 18.81 4.79 3.15
CA THR A 295 19.04 3.76 2.12
C THR A 295 17.74 3.37 1.45
N ALA A 296 16.64 3.24 2.21
CA ALA A 296 15.32 2.96 1.66
C ALA A 296 14.87 4.04 0.66
N ALA A 297 14.99 5.32 1.03
CA ALA A 297 14.64 6.43 0.15
C ALA A 297 15.49 6.45 -1.14
N LYS A 298 16.80 6.20 -1.02
CA LYS A 298 17.70 6.08 -2.18
C LYS A 298 17.27 4.93 -3.11
N ILE A 299 16.91 3.78 -2.55
CA ILE A 299 16.44 2.61 -3.30
C ILE A 299 15.13 2.93 -4.02
N LEU A 300 14.14 3.50 -3.32
CA LEU A 300 12.86 3.83 -3.92
C LEU A 300 13.01 4.79 -5.11
N MET A 301 13.91 5.75 -5.03
CA MET A 301 14.10 6.81 -6.02
C MET A 301 15.17 6.48 -7.09
N ALA A 302 15.80 5.30 -7.02
CA ALA A 302 16.73 4.86 -8.06
C ALA A 302 15.98 4.65 -9.39
N ARG A 303 16.56 5.17 -10.48
CA ARG A 303 16.05 4.99 -11.85
C ARG A 303 16.31 3.59 -12.38
#